data_aab905802319d42634fbfcd2215fa93f
#
_entry.id   aab905802319d42634fbfcd2215fa93f
#
_cell.length_a   1.000
_cell.length_b   1.000
_cell.length_c   1.000
_cell.angle_alpha   90.00
_cell.angle_beta   90.00
_cell.angle_gamma   90.00
#
_symmetry.space_group_name_H-M   'P 1'
#
loop_
_entity.id
_entity.type
_entity.pdbx_description
1 polymer ?
#
loop_
_entity_poly.entity_id
_entity_poly.type
_entity_poly.pdbx_seq_one_letter_code
_entity_poly.pdbx_strand_id
1 'polypeptide(L)'
;MKAWQSTNSFDPTGVLTLSQRNGLLADYQLAVETIGLQTVRNTEAGISVMLPMAQLSAAQYTYPFVRYAQRDGEQAGTLLISQEGNRATLKSLYKVMQTLDSIPSGGKRVLKRDNFVISSQNDTIISHTQARLKNGEIKGFTLGWPHSDATGYEMILSQMQKSFTAIEGVLKPSDSALETVDNDLLSGFEILRPKHSRSGIFVADSGLLLTTIEAVDGCTSLTIDRDFSAEVTATDPDLGLVLITPKDPLSPIAIGRFSTLPARVGEDIIVAGYSFEVVLETPSLTSGNVTDDSGLSGETTLLRLTLH
;
A
#
# COMPACT_ATOMS: atom_id res chain seq x y z
N MET A 1 16.19 -2.30 -28.72
CA MET A 1 17.16 -2.56 -29.82
C MET A 1 18.44 -1.74 -29.63
N LYS A 2 18.42 -0.40 -29.61
CA LYS A 2 19.65 0.41 -29.45
C LYS A 2 20.45 0.06 -28.19
N ALA A 3 19.79 -0.09 -27.03
CA ALA A 3 20.46 -0.48 -25.80
C ALA A 3 21.17 -1.84 -25.94
N TRP A 4 20.51 -2.85 -26.51
CA TRP A 4 21.10 -4.15 -26.76
C TRP A 4 22.32 -4.08 -27.70
N GLN A 5 22.22 -3.28 -28.78
CA GLN A 5 23.36 -3.05 -29.69
C GLN A 5 24.53 -2.46 -28.91
N SER A 6 24.32 -1.45 -28.07
CA SER A 6 25.38 -0.84 -27.25
C SER A 6 25.99 -1.84 -26.27
N THR A 7 25.18 -2.65 -25.59
CA THR A 7 25.68 -3.67 -24.64
C THR A 7 26.50 -4.74 -25.33
N ASN A 8 26.19 -5.07 -26.59
CA ASN A 8 26.92 -6.06 -27.39
C ASN A 8 28.00 -5.45 -28.31
N SER A 9 28.43 -4.22 -28.03
CA SER A 9 29.50 -3.51 -28.79
C SER A 9 29.19 -3.29 -30.27
N PHE A 10 27.91 -3.16 -30.62
CA PHE A 10 27.45 -2.75 -31.94
C PHE A 10 27.08 -1.27 -31.96
N ASP A 11 27.17 -0.65 -33.15
CA ASP A 11 26.65 0.70 -33.34
C ASP A 11 25.16 0.76 -33.07
N PRO A 12 24.67 1.67 -32.19
CA PRO A 12 23.29 1.73 -31.75
C PRO A 12 22.35 2.39 -32.77
N THR A 13 22.31 1.85 -33.97
CA THR A 13 21.52 2.37 -35.09
C THR A 13 20.00 2.20 -34.87
N GLY A 14 19.60 1.21 -34.09
CA GLY A 14 18.21 0.81 -33.90
C GLY A 14 17.66 -0.10 -35.01
N VAL A 15 18.45 -0.37 -36.05
CA VAL A 15 18.16 -1.33 -37.10
C VAL A 15 19.07 -2.54 -36.92
N LEU A 16 18.49 -3.73 -36.87
CA LEU A 16 19.24 -4.97 -36.67
C LEU A 16 19.60 -5.61 -38.01
N THR A 17 20.86 -6.05 -38.14
CA THR A 17 21.23 -7.01 -39.18
C THR A 17 20.63 -8.38 -38.85
N LEU A 18 20.62 -9.32 -39.81
CA LEU A 18 20.12 -10.68 -39.56
C LEU A 18 20.92 -11.37 -38.43
N SER A 19 22.22 -11.19 -38.39
CA SER A 19 23.06 -11.74 -37.31
C SER A 19 22.74 -11.13 -35.95
N GLN A 20 22.58 -9.82 -35.86
CA GLN A 20 22.18 -9.11 -34.63
C GLN A 20 20.80 -9.52 -34.16
N ARG A 21 19.83 -9.71 -35.08
CA ARG A 21 18.51 -10.21 -34.75
C ARG A 21 18.56 -11.62 -34.17
N ASN A 22 19.36 -12.51 -34.75
CA ASN A 22 19.50 -13.87 -34.24
C ASN A 22 20.18 -13.88 -32.86
N GLY A 23 21.21 -13.05 -32.66
CA GLY A 23 21.86 -12.88 -31.35
C GLY A 23 20.87 -12.35 -30.29
N LEU A 24 20.09 -11.31 -30.60
CA LEU A 24 19.08 -10.78 -29.70
C LEU A 24 18.01 -11.83 -29.34
N LEU A 25 17.59 -12.65 -30.32
CA LEU A 25 16.65 -13.73 -30.06
C LEU A 25 17.25 -14.83 -29.19
N ALA A 26 18.52 -15.18 -29.39
CA ALA A 26 19.21 -16.16 -28.57
C ALA A 26 19.34 -15.67 -27.11
N ASP A 27 19.76 -14.41 -26.91
CA ASP A 27 19.85 -13.79 -25.58
C ASP A 27 18.48 -13.75 -24.88
N TYR A 28 17.44 -13.41 -25.62
CA TYR A 28 16.07 -13.42 -25.09
C TYR A 28 15.63 -14.83 -24.69
N GLN A 29 15.89 -15.84 -25.51
CA GLN A 29 15.54 -17.24 -25.21
C GLN A 29 16.29 -17.73 -23.95
N LEU A 30 17.59 -17.43 -23.86
CA LEU A 30 18.40 -17.77 -22.70
C LEU A 30 17.86 -17.09 -21.42
N ALA A 31 17.48 -15.82 -21.50
CA ALA A 31 16.90 -15.12 -20.38
C ALA A 31 15.56 -15.74 -19.96
N VAL A 32 14.68 -16.09 -20.90
CA VAL A 32 13.42 -16.79 -20.63
C VAL A 32 13.63 -18.15 -19.97
N GLU A 33 14.61 -18.92 -20.45
CA GLU A 33 14.99 -20.22 -19.88
C GLU A 33 15.56 -20.07 -18.46
N THR A 34 16.43 -19.09 -18.24
CA THR A 34 17.05 -18.81 -16.93
C THR A 34 15.99 -18.39 -15.89
N ILE A 35 15.05 -17.56 -16.28
CA ILE A 35 13.92 -17.14 -15.41
C ILE A 35 12.94 -18.30 -15.20
N GLY A 36 12.92 -19.29 -16.11
CA GLY A 36 12.02 -20.45 -16.03
C GLY A 36 10.55 -20.08 -16.14
N LEU A 37 10.21 -19.22 -17.11
CA LEU A 37 8.83 -18.82 -17.36
C LEU A 37 7.98 -20.04 -17.79
N GLN A 38 6.95 -20.33 -17.02
CA GLN A 38 6.02 -21.43 -17.27
C GLN A 38 4.57 -20.96 -17.14
N THR A 39 3.68 -21.50 -17.96
CA THR A 39 2.25 -21.26 -17.81
C THR A 39 1.71 -22.04 -16.62
N VAL A 40 1.31 -21.33 -15.59
CA VAL A 40 0.62 -21.86 -14.43
C VAL A 40 -0.89 -21.73 -14.65
N ARG A 41 -1.59 -22.86 -14.57
CA ARG A 41 -3.05 -22.92 -14.61
C ARG A 41 -3.56 -23.27 -13.22
N ASN A 42 -3.96 -22.25 -12.47
CA ASN A 42 -4.53 -22.42 -11.14
C ASN A 42 -6.07 -22.47 -11.25
N THR A 43 -6.63 -23.67 -11.18
CA THR A 43 -8.07 -23.91 -11.34
C THR A 43 -8.88 -23.47 -10.11
N GLU A 44 -8.29 -23.49 -8.92
CA GLU A 44 -8.95 -23.02 -7.70
C GLU A 44 -9.14 -21.49 -7.75
N ALA A 45 -8.08 -20.77 -8.09
CA ALA A 45 -8.16 -19.30 -8.27
C ALA A 45 -8.84 -18.90 -9.59
N GLY A 46 -9.02 -19.84 -10.53
CA GLY A 46 -9.57 -19.54 -11.84
C GLY A 46 -8.69 -18.60 -12.66
N ILE A 47 -7.36 -18.78 -12.63
CA ILE A 47 -6.37 -17.93 -13.29
C ILE A 47 -5.36 -18.81 -14.04
N SER A 48 -5.08 -18.42 -15.28
CA SER A 48 -3.96 -18.94 -16.06
C SER A 48 -3.02 -17.78 -16.39
N VAL A 49 -1.72 -17.92 -16.08
CA VAL A 49 -0.71 -16.88 -16.28
C VAL A 49 0.69 -17.48 -16.35
N MET A 50 1.60 -16.86 -17.09
CA MET A 50 3.02 -17.23 -17.08
C MET A 50 3.71 -16.68 -15.83
N LEU A 51 4.37 -17.56 -15.08
CA LEU A 51 5.11 -17.21 -13.87
C LEU A 51 6.58 -17.69 -13.97
N PRO A 52 7.53 -17.00 -13.30
CA PRO A 52 8.95 -17.37 -13.28
C PRO A 52 9.21 -18.52 -12.29
N MET A 53 8.72 -19.72 -12.59
CA MET A 53 8.65 -20.85 -11.68
C MET A 53 10.01 -21.39 -11.22
N ALA A 54 11.09 -21.10 -11.94
CA ALA A 54 12.44 -21.45 -11.47
C ALA A 54 12.83 -20.69 -10.20
N GLN A 55 12.29 -19.51 -10.00
CA GLN A 55 12.60 -18.60 -8.90
C GLN A 55 11.52 -18.55 -7.81
N LEU A 56 10.37 -19.17 -8.05
CA LEU A 56 9.25 -19.16 -7.12
C LEU A 56 9.10 -20.49 -6.35
N SER A 57 8.61 -20.39 -5.12
CA SER A 57 8.23 -21.52 -4.28
C SER A 57 6.87 -22.12 -4.69
N ALA A 58 6.45 -23.20 -4.04
CA ALA A 58 5.11 -23.74 -4.22
C ALA A 58 4.02 -22.76 -3.80
N ALA A 59 2.84 -22.90 -4.40
CA ALA A 59 1.68 -22.08 -4.10
C ALA A 59 1.24 -22.22 -2.64
N GLN A 60 0.97 -21.09 -2.00
CA GLN A 60 0.35 -20.98 -0.68
C GLN A 60 -1.00 -20.27 -0.84
N TYR A 61 -2.04 -20.88 -0.30
CA TYR A 61 -3.41 -20.37 -0.43
C TYR A 61 -3.84 -19.65 0.85
N THR A 62 -4.16 -18.38 0.74
CA THR A 62 -4.72 -17.55 1.81
C THR A 62 -5.75 -16.62 1.17
N TYR A 63 -7.04 -16.93 1.36
CA TYR A 63 -8.10 -16.13 0.73
C TYR A 63 -7.91 -14.63 0.96
N PRO A 64 -8.04 -13.78 -0.07
CA PRO A 64 -8.38 -14.07 -1.47
C PRO A 64 -7.14 -14.24 -2.39
N PHE A 65 -6.01 -14.69 -1.86
CA PHE A 65 -4.73 -14.74 -2.55
C PHE A 65 -4.19 -16.15 -2.73
N VAL A 66 -3.44 -16.35 -3.83
CA VAL A 66 -2.48 -17.45 -3.97
C VAL A 66 -1.09 -16.83 -4.05
N ARG A 67 -0.25 -17.11 -3.08
CA ARG A 67 1.12 -16.59 -2.99
C ARG A 67 2.11 -17.56 -3.58
N TYR A 68 3.02 -17.06 -4.40
CA TYR A 68 4.24 -17.70 -4.86
C TYR A 68 5.41 -16.84 -4.38
N ALA A 69 6.01 -17.19 -3.24
CA ALA A 69 7.15 -16.46 -2.71
C ALA A 69 8.42 -16.72 -3.54
N GLN A 70 9.34 -15.77 -3.58
CA GLN A 70 10.66 -16.00 -4.15
C GLN A 70 11.45 -16.96 -3.25
N ARG A 71 12.24 -17.87 -3.83
CA ARG A 71 12.97 -18.90 -3.08
C ARG A 71 14.07 -18.33 -2.19
N ASP A 72 14.74 -17.28 -2.66
CA ASP A 72 15.91 -16.69 -2.02
C ASP A 72 15.63 -15.29 -1.42
N GLY A 73 14.37 -14.91 -1.23
CA GLY A 73 14.01 -13.60 -0.69
C GLY A 73 12.57 -13.52 -0.16
N GLU A 74 12.38 -12.85 0.95
CA GLU A 74 11.07 -12.77 1.62
C GLU A 74 10.12 -11.75 1.00
N GLN A 75 10.63 -10.68 0.38
CA GLN A 75 9.82 -9.52 -0.09
C GLN A 75 9.37 -9.61 -1.55
N ALA A 76 10.01 -10.45 -2.36
CA ALA A 76 9.67 -10.61 -3.77
C ALA A 76 8.80 -11.85 -3.99
N GLY A 77 8.05 -11.86 -5.10
CA GLY A 77 7.20 -12.97 -5.48
C GLY A 77 5.99 -12.54 -6.28
N THR A 78 5.05 -13.46 -6.39
CA THR A 78 3.80 -13.22 -7.13
C THR A 78 2.61 -13.57 -6.28
N LEU A 79 1.58 -12.72 -6.33
CA LEU A 79 0.25 -13.01 -5.79
C LEU A 79 -0.74 -13.13 -6.94
N LEU A 80 -1.53 -14.17 -6.95
CA LEU A 80 -2.76 -14.21 -7.74
C LEU A 80 -3.91 -13.77 -6.83
N ILE A 81 -4.79 -12.96 -7.37
CA ILE A 81 -5.95 -12.39 -6.67
C ILE A 81 -7.20 -13.02 -7.25
N SER A 82 -8.02 -13.66 -6.42
CA SER A 82 -9.25 -14.28 -6.85
C SER A 82 -10.30 -14.29 -5.74
N GLN A 83 -11.42 -13.61 -5.98
CA GLN A 83 -12.58 -13.61 -5.08
C GLN A 83 -13.85 -13.24 -5.81
N GLU A 84 -14.97 -13.63 -5.24
CA GLU A 84 -16.27 -13.05 -5.60
C GLU A 84 -16.36 -11.63 -5.06
N GLY A 85 -17.10 -10.77 -5.77
CA GLY A 85 -17.30 -9.42 -5.26
C GLY A 85 -17.92 -8.46 -6.26
N ASN A 86 -18.08 -7.25 -5.79
CA ASN A 86 -18.64 -6.13 -6.53
C ASN A 86 -17.66 -4.93 -6.54
N ARG A 87 -18.13 -3.75 -6.91
CA ARG A 87 -17.30 -2.53 -6.93
C ARG A 87 -16.83 -2.10 -5.53
N ALA A 88 -17.65 -2.30 -4.51
CA ALA A 88 -17.24 -2.00 -3.14
C ALA A 88 -16.10 -2.93 -2.71
N THR A 89 -16.23 -4.23 -3.00
CA THR A 89 -15.18 -5.23 -2.77
C THR A 89 -13.88 -4.88 -3.52
N LEU A 90 -13.98 -4.46 -4.80
CA LEU A 90 -12.82 -4.04 -5.59
C LEU A 90 -12.13 -2.81 -4.98
N LYS A 91 -12.91 -1.83 -4.49
CA LYS A 91 -12.38 -0.63 -3.82
C LYS A 91 -11.71 -0.98 -2.49
N SER A 92 -12.29 -1.88 -1.70
CA SER A 92 -11.69 -2.38 -0.45
C SER A 92 -10.38 -3.12 -0.73
N LEU A 93 -10.38 -4.01 -1.71
CA LEU A 93 -9.16 -4.71 -2.14
C LEU A 93 -8.06 -3.73 -2.59
N TYR A 94 -8.41 -2.70 -3.37
CA TYR A 94 -7.46 -1.65 -3.77
C TYR A 94 -6.81 -0.96 -2.57
N LYS A 95 -7.59 -0.68 -1.50
CA LYS A 95 -7.06 -0.10 -0.27
C LYS A 95 -6.14 -1.09 0.47
N VAL A 96 -6.59 -2.34 0.62
CA VAL A 96 -5.83 -3.41 1.28
C VAL A 96 -4.50 -3.68 0.57
N MET A 97 -4.48 -3.73 -0.76
CA MET A 97 -3.24 -3.95 -1.51
C MET A 97 -2.17 -2.89 -1.21
N GLN A 98 -2.56 -1.68 -0.87
CA GLN A 98 -1.63 -0.59 -0.55
C GLN A 98 -1.03 -0.68 0.85
N THR A 99 -1.54 -1.58 1.70
CA THR A 99 -0.99 -1.83 3.05
C THR A 99 0.00 -2.99 3.08
N LEU A 100 0.19 -3.69 1.96
CA LEU A 100 1.16 -4.79 1.89
C LEU A 100 2.59 -4.24 1.80
N ASP A 101 3.50 -4.82 2.57
CA ASP A 101 4.92 -4.44 2.60
C ASP A 101 5.59 -4.62 1.23
N SER A 102 5.15 -5.61 0.45
CA SER A 102 5.61 -5.84 -0.92
C SER A 102 5.16 -4.78 -1.93
N ILE A 103 4.37 -3.78 -1.52
CA ILE A 103 3.90 -2.68 -2.38
C ILE A 103 4.36 -1.35 -1.78
N PRO A 104 5.53 -0.82 -2.21
CA PRO A 104 6.07 0.43 -1.69
C PRO A 104 5.08 1.59 -1.73
N SER A 105 5.19 2.50 -0.76
CA SER A 105 4.45 3.76 -0.77
C SER A 105 4.87 4.63 -1.96
N GLY A 106 3.95 5.39 -2.54
CA GLY A 106 4.24 6.21 -3.72
C GLY A 106 3.99 5.48 -5.06
N GLY A 107 4.41 6.07 -6.16
CA GLY A 107 4.23 5.53 -7.51
C GLY A 107 2.83 5.77 -8.10
N LYS A 108 2.52 5.07 -9.17
CA LYS A 108 1.26 5.24 -9.92
C LYS A 108 0.14 4.41 -9.30
N ARG A 109 -0.94 5.06 -8.91
CA ARG A 109 -2.14 4.44 -8.37
C ARG A 109 -3.36 4.86 -9.18
N VAL A 110 -4.05 3.91 -9.78
CA VAL A 110 -5.23 4.17 -10.63
C VAL A 110 -6.35 3.22 -10.23
N LEU A 111 -7.42 3.77 -9.70
CA LEU A 111 -8.68 3.05 -9.47
C LEU A 111 -9.72 3.53 -10.48
N LYS A 112 -10.26 2.61 -11.25
CA LYS A 112 -11.38 2.83 -12.17
C LYS A 112 -12.60 2.06 -11.70
N ARG A 113 -13.71 2.22 -12.41
CA ARG A 113 -14.98 1.58 -12.08
C ARG A 113 -14.88 0.07 -11.86
N ASP A 114 -14.19 -0.64 -12.75
CA ASP A 114 -14.18 -2.11 -12.80
C ASP A 114 -12.73 -2.68 -12.80
N ASN A 115 -11.72 -1.86 -12.53
CA ASN A 115 -10.34 -2.32 -12.39
C ASN A 115 -9.48 -1.33 -11.62
N PHE A 116 -8.35 -1.81 -11.11
CA PHE A 116 -7.29 -0.94 -10.61
C PHE A 116 -5.90 -1.41 -11.04
N VAL A 117 -4.96 -0.46 -10.97
CA VAL A 117 -3.54 -0.70 -11.18
C VAL A 117 -2.75 0.08 -10.13
N ILE A 118 -1.80 -0.58 -9.50
CA ILE A 118 -0.81 0.01 -8.60
C ILE A 118 0.56 -0.37 -9.14
N SER A 119 1.42 0.62 -9.37
CA SER A 119 2.82 0.39 -9.74
C SER A 119 3.69 1.27 -8.87
N SER A 120 4.60 0.68 -8.13
CA SER A 120 5.42 1.37 -7.14
C SER A 120 6.82 0.76 -7.08
N GLN A 121 7.77 1.53 -6.57
CA GLN A 121 9.14 1.07 -6.37
C GLN A 121 9.80 1.84 -5.22
N ASN A 122 10.77 1.20 -4.61
CA ASN A 122 11.75 1.80 -3.70
C ASN A 122 13.14 1.24 -4.02
N ASP A 123 14.12 1.46 -3.16
CA ASP A 123 15.50 1.02 -3.39
C ASP A 123 15.68 -0.50 -3.36
N THR A 124 14.71 -1.25 -2.83
CA THR A 124 14.80 -2.71 -2.67
C THR A 124 13.89 -3.48 -3.59
N ILE A 125 12.69 -2.97 -3.87
CA ILE A 125 11.65 -3.70 -4.60
C ILE A 125 10.93 -2.82 -5.63
N ILE A 126 10.61 -3.43 -6.78
CA ILE A 126 9.68 -2.89 -7.77
C ILE A 126 8.42 -3.76 -7.73
N SER A 127 7.24 -3.16 -7.74
CA SER A 127 5.98 -3.90 -7.72
C SER A 127 4.96 -3.39 -8.73
N HIS A 128 4.15 -4.32 -9.22
CA HIS A 128 2.99 -4.04 -10.07
C HIS A 128 1.82 -4.91 -9.64
N THR A 129 0.71 -4.28 -9.35
CA THR A 129 -0.56 -4.96 -9.06
C THR A 129 -1.61 -4.52 -10.06
N GLN A 130 -2.34 -5.46 -10.60
CA GLN A 130 -3.55 -5.19 -11.37
C GLN A 130 -4.66 -6.16 -11.01
N ALA A 131 -5.89 -5.67 -10.92
CA ALA A 131 -7.08 -6.50 -10.74
C ALA A 131 -8.26 -5.94 -11.51
N ARG A 132 -9.16 -6.81 -11.93
CA ARG A 132 -10.35 -6.47 -12.69
C ARG A 132 -11.57 -7.21 -12.16
N LEU A 133 -12.66 -6.46 -12.00
CA LEU A 133 -13.99 -6.99 -11.72
C LEU A 133 -14.67 -7.32 -13.06
N LYS A 134 -15.11 -8.56 -13.21
CA LYS A 134 -15.90 -9.02 -14.36
C LYS A 134 -16.85 -10.14 -13.91
N ASN A 135 -18.11 -10.07 -14.26
CA ASN A 135 -19.13 -11.09 -13.96
C ASN A 135 -19.26 -11.46 -12.47
N GLY A 136 -19.06 -10.50 -11.56
CA GLY A 136 -19.13 -10.75 -10.10
C GLY A 136 -17.86 -11.37 -9.51
N GLU A 137 -16.80 -11.52 -10.28
CA GLU A 137 -15.50 -12.01 -9.84
C GLU A 137 -14.41 -10.96 -10.00
N ILE A 138 -13.53 -10.86 -9.01
CA ILE A 138 -12.33 -10.03 -9.05
C ILE A 138 -11.15 -10.94 -9.26
N LYS A 139 -10.46 -10.75 -10.40
CA LYS A 139 -9.26 -11.51 -10.76
C LYS A 139 -8.11 -10.56 -11.05
N GLY A 140 -6.91 -10.92 -10.59
CA GLY A 140 -5.74 -10.09 -10.77
C GLY A 140 -4.45 -10.78 -10.38
N PHE A 141 -3.37 -10.02 -10.41
CA PHE A 141 -2.08 -10.46 -9.89
C PHE A 141 -1.27 -9.28 -9.37
N THR A 142 -0.32 -9.60 -8.49
CA THR A 142 0.79 -8.72 -8.10
C THR A 142 2.10 -9.42 -8.46
N LEU A 143 3.03 -8.66 -9.03
CA LEU A 143 4.44 -9.03 -9.15
C LEU A 143 5.24 -8.09 -8.26
N GLY A 144 5.97 -8.63 -7.29
CA GLY A 144 7.02 -7.94 -6.54
C GLY A 144 8.37 -8.54 -6.92
N TRP A 145 9.37 -7.70 -7.21
CA TRP A 145 10.66 -8.14 -7.72
C TRP A 145 11.80 -7.27 -7.20
N PRO A 146 13.01 -7.82 -6.99
CA PRO A 146 14.14 -7.02 -6.53
C PRO A 146 14.43 -5.86 -7.48
N HIS A 147 14.64 -4.66 -6.94
CA HIS A 147 14.98 -3.47 -7.74
C HIS A 147 16.33 -3.65 -8.48
N SER A 148 17.22 -4.46 -7.93
CA SER A 148 18.52 -4.78 -8.55
C SER A 148 18.40 -5.54 -9.88
N ASP A 149 17.24 -6.17 -10.16
CA ASP A 149 16.94 -6.87 -11.42
C ASP A 149 15.74 -6.26 -12.14
N ALA A 150 15.80 -4.97 -12.43
CA ALA A 150 14.74 -4.25 -13.14
C ALA A 150 14.49 -4.81 -14.56
N THR A 151 15.50 -5.34 -15.22
CA THR A 151 15.35 -5.94 -16.57
C THR A 151 14.56 -7.24 -16.51
N GLY A 152 14.85 -8.11 -15.54
CA GLY A 152 14.08 -9.33 -15.29
C GLY A 152 12.63 -9.00 -14.93
N TYR A 153 12.44 -8.00 -14.07
CA TYR A 153 11.10 -7.51 -13.72
C TYR A 153 10.27 -7.12 -14.94
N GLU A 154 10.81 -6.26 -15.82
CA GLU A 154 10.08 -5.81 -17.02
C GLU A 154 9.69 -6.98 -17.94
N MET A 155 10.63 -7.93 -18.13
CA MET A 155 10.38 -9.12 -18.92
C MET A 155 9.25 -9.96 -18.32
N ILE A 156 9.35 -10.29 -17.03
CA ILE A 156 8.36 -11.10 -16.32
C ILE A 156 6.99 -10.42 -16.36
N LEU A 157 6.92 -9.13 -15.99
CA LEU A 157 5.67 -8.37 -16.00
C LEU A 157 5.01 -8.36 -17.39
N SER A 158 5.80 -8.13 -18.45
CA SER A 158 5.28 -8.16 -19.83
C SER A 158 4.68 -9.53 -20.20
N GLN A 159 5.31 -10.63 -19.79
CA GLN A 159 4.80 -11.98 -20.05
C GLN A 159 3.56 -12.30 -19.21
N MET A 160 3.55 -11.89 -17.93
CA MET A 160 2.38 -12.04 -17.07
C MET A 160 1.18 -11.29 -17.64
N GLN A 161 1.35 -10.02 -18.04
CA GLN A 161 0.27 -9.20 -18.61
C GLN A 161 -0.29 -9.79 -19.91
N LYS A 162 0.57 -10.32 -20.79
CA LYS A 162 0.16 -10.92 -22.08
C LYS A 162 -0.54 -12.25 -21.91
N SER A 163 -0.13 -13.06 -20.94
CA SER A 163 -0.63 -14.41 -20.73
C SER A 163 -1.78 -14.50 -19.74
N PHE A 164 -2.02 -13.46 -18.94
CA PHE A 164 -3.05 -13.46 -17.92
C PHE A 164 -4.44 -13.69 -18.51
N THR A 165 -5.07 -14.76 -18.09
CA THR A 165 -6.41 -15.15 -18.52
C THR A 165 -7.23 -15.61 -17.33
N ALA A 166 -8.41 -15.03 -17.14
CA ALA A 166 -9.38 -15.55 -16.20
C ALA A 166 -10.02 -16.82 -16.80
N ILE A 167 -9.99 -17.90 -16.03
CA ILE A 167 -10.63 -19.18 -16.35
C ILE A 167 -11.68 -19.48 -15.29
N GLU A 168 -12.40 -20.56 -15.43
CA GLU A 168 -13.38 -21.01 -14.43
C GLU A 168 -12.70 -21.32 -13.10
N GLY A 169 -13.37 -20.97 -11.99
CA GLY A 169 -12.90 -21.12 -10.61
C GLY A 169 -12.74 -19.77 -9.90
N VAL A 170 -12.99 -19.76 -8.61
CA VAL A 170 -12.81 -18.60 -7.72
C VAL A 170 -12.48 -19.10 -6.32
N LEU A 171 -11.51 -18.47 -5.66
CA LEU A 171 -11.20 -18.81 -4.27
C LEU A 171 -12.39 -18.51 -3.37
N LYS A 172 -12.61 -19.38 -2.41
CA LYS A 172 -13.66 -19.22 -1.40
C LYS A 172 -13.02 -18.99 -0.03
N PRO A 173 -13.67 -18.17 0.83
CA PRO A 173 -13.26 -18.11 2.23
C PRO A 173 -13.25 -19.50 2.85
N SER A 174 -12.25 -19.84 3.66
CA SER A 174 -12.29 -21.03 4.50
C SER A 174 -13.27 -20.84 5.65
N ASP A 175 -13.91 -21.89 6.13
CA ASP A 175 -14.87 -21.81 7.25
C ASP A 175 -14.25 -21.21 8.52
N SER A 176 -12.92 -21.31 8.69
CA SER A 176 -12.17 -20.65 9.76
C SER A 176 -11.99 -19.14 9.56
N ALA A 177 -12.16 -18.61 8.35
CA ALA A 177 -12.01 -17.20 8.03
C ALA A 177 -13.28 -16.37 8.27
N LEU A 178 -14.42 -17.03 8.57
CA LEU A 178 -15.70 -16.36 8.82
C LEU A 178 -15.81 -15.78 10.23
N GLU A 179 -14.94 -16.19 11.16
CA GLU A 179 -15.00 -15.72 12.57
C GLU A 179 -14.13 -14.47 12.85
N THR A 180 -13.27 -14.04 11.92
CA THR A 180 -12.37 -12.89 12.11
C THR A 180 -12.29 -12.03 10.85
N VAL A 181 -13.33 -11.23 10.63
CA VAL A 181 -13.58 -10.50 9.36
C VAL A 181 -12.52 -9.44 9.00
N ASP A 182 -11.65 -9.01 9.90
CA ASP A 182 -10.69 -7.91 9.63
C ASP A 182 -9.20 -8.25 9.70
N ASN A 183 -8.80 -9.33 10.39
CA ASN A 183 -7.36 -9.64 10.57
C ASN A 183 -6.86 -10.81 9.72
N ASP A 184 -7.73 -11.67 9.18
CA ASP A 184 -7.35 -12.92 8.52
C ASP A 184 -7.14 -12.80 7.00
N LEU A 185 -7.64 -11.72 6.37
CA LEU A 185 -7.45 -11.49 4.92
C LEU A 185 -5.97 -11.33 4.52
N LEU A 186 -5.11 -11.05 5.51
CA LEU A 186 -3.70 -10.75 5.31
C LEU A 186 -2.79 -11.69 6.11
N SER A 187 -3.33 -12.77 6.70
CA SER A 187 -2.52 -13.74 7.43
C SER A 187 -1.44 -14.33 6.51
N GLY A 188 -0.21 -14.28 6.95
CA GLY A 188 0.95 -14.72 6.16
C GLY A 188 1.56 -13.66 5.24
N PHE A 189 1.04 -12.43 5.21
CA PHE A 189 1.67 -11.27 4.56
C PHE A 189 2.23 -10.32 5.62
N GLU A 190 3.41 -9.78 5.37
CA GLU A 190 3.88 -8.62 6.11
C GLU A 190 3.05 -7.41 5.68
N ILE A 191 2.35 -6.83 6.64
CA ILE A 191 1.52 -5.64 6.44
C ILE A 191 2.30 -4.45 6.97
N LEU A 192 2.41 -3.40 6.15
CA LEU A 192 2.88 -2.10 6.61
C LEU A 192 1.88 -1.55 7.63
N ARG A 193 2.10 -1.88 8.91
CA ARG A 193 1.32 -1.27 9.99
C ARG A 193 2.02 0.00 10.42
N PRO A 194 1.29 1.13 10.54
CA PRO A 194 1.87 2.30 11.15
C PRO A 194 2.30 1.94 12.58
N LYS A 195 3.51 2.33 12.97
CA LYS A 195 4.00 2.17 14.34
C LYS A 195 3.10 2.92 15.30
N HIS A 196 2.68 4.11 14.89
CA HIS A 196 1.74 4.97 15.59
C HIS A 196 0.73 5.54 14.61
N SER A 197 -0.52 5.64 15.03
CA SER A 197 -1.58 6.34 14.34
C SER A 197 -2.27 7.27 15.35
N ARG A 198 -2.34 8.56 15.03
CA ARG A 198 -2.91 9.57 15.92
C ARG A 198 -3.76 10.54 15.13
N SER A 199 -4.77 11.07 15.77
CA SER A 199 -5.58 12.14 15.21
C SER A 199 -4.77 13.41 15.11
N GLY A 200 -4.96 14.15 14.03
CA GLY A 200 -4.38 15.47 13.85
C GLY A 200 -5.41 16.45 13.35
N ILE A 201 -5.14 17.74 13.52
CA ILE A 201 -5.98 18.83 13.07
C ILE A 201 -5.20 19.71 12.09
N PHE A 202 -5.77 19.99 10.91
CA PHE A 202 -5.19 20.99 10.02
C PHE A 202 -5.32 22.38 10.62
N VAL A 203 -4.21 23.12 10.61
CA VAL A 203 -4.11 24.46 11.20
C VAL A 203 -3.78 25.56 10.19
N ALA A 204 -3.55 25.18 8.92
CA ALA A 204 -3.36 26.12 7.80
C ALA A 204 -3.90 25.54 6.49
N ASP A 205 -4.25 26.44 5.54
CA ASP A 205 -4.76 26.10 4.20
C ASP A 205 -3.77 25.28 3.36
N SER A 206 -2.48 25.37 3.67
CA SER A 206 -1.41 24.60 3.01
C SER A 206 -1.37 23.12 3.42
N GLY A 207 -2.23 22.70 4.36
CA GLY A 207 -2.23 21.34 4.90
C GLY A 207 -1.28 21.14 6.09
N LEU A 208 -0.78 22.22 6.72
CA LEU A 208 -0.03 22.12 7.97
C LEU A 208 -0.93 21.48 9.03
N LEU A 209 -0.44 20.44 9.69
CA LEU A 209 -1.20 19.60 10.61
C LEU A 209 -0.54 19.62 12.00
N LEU A 210 -1.34 19.81 13.03
CA LEU A 210 -0.94 19.70 14.43
C LEU A 210 -1.41 18.34 14.98
N THR A 211 -0.51 17.63 15.66
CA THR A 211 -0.80 16.37 16.37
C THR A 211 0.08 16.21 17.61
N THR A 212 -0.02 15.09 18.31
CA THR A 212 0.82 14.78 19.46
C THR A 212 2.19 14.26 19.04
N ILE A 213 3.22 14.51 19.85
CA ILE A 213 4.59 14.09 19.58
C ILE A 213 4.73 12.57 19.45
N GLU A 214 3.87 11.82 20.13
CA GLU A 214 3.82 10.34 20.02
C GLU A 214 3.55 9.84 18.60
N ALA A 215 2.89 10.66 17.76
CA ALA A 215 2.61 10.29 16.37
C ALA A 215 3.88 10.09 15.53
N VAL A 216 5.01 10.69 15.96
CA VAL A 216 6.25 10.71 15.19
C VAL A 216 7.40 9.96 15.89
N ASP A 217 7.22 9.51 17.13
CA ASP A 217 8.26 8.89 17.92
C ASP A 217 8.81 7.60 17.29
N GLY A 218 10.12 7.62 16.98
CA GLY A 218 10.81 6.50 16.36
C GLY A 218 10.26 6.08 14.99
N CYS A 219 9.58 6.99 14.27
CA CYS A 219 9.12 6.77 12.92
C CYS A 219 10.18 7.14 11.88
N THR A 220 10.38 6.31 10.87
CA THR A 220 11.27 6.57 9.74
C THR A 220 10.56 7.28 8.59
N SER A 221 9.24 7.19 8.53
CA SER A 221 8.39 7.87 7.54
C SER A 221 7.07 8.28 8.19
N LEU A 222 6.51 9.39 7.70
CA LEU A 222 5.23 9.93 8.14
C LEU A 222 4.29 10.06 6.96
N THR A 223 3.02 9.76 7.20
CA THR A 223 1.95 9.99 6.22
C THR A 223 0.74 10.65 6.89
N ILE A 224 0.07 11.53 6.17
CA ILE A 224 -1.24 12.07 6.52
C ILE A 224 -2.29 11.27 5.74
N ASP A 225 -3.32 10.80 6.41
CA ASP A 225 -4.41 10.00 5.82
C ASP A 225 -3.92 8.80 4.97
N ARG A 226 -2.78 8.17 5.39
CA ARG A 226 -2.09 7.04 4.75
C ARG A 226 -1.45 7.34 3.38
N ASP A 227 -1.93 8.35 2.66
CA ASP A 227 -1.60 8.58 1.24
C ASP A 227 -0.63 9.73 1.02
N PHE A 228 -0.55 10.69 1.94
CA PHE A 228 0.22 11.90 1.76
C PHE A 228 1.49 11.88 2.60
N SER A 229 2.64 11.73 1.95
CA SER A 229 3.94 11.81 2.64
C SER A 229 4.12 13.17 3.30
N ALA A 230 4.68 13.16 4.50
CA ALA A 230 4.84 14.36 5.31
C ALA A 230 6.17 14.36 6.06
N GLU A 231 6.54 15.51 6.61
CA GLU A 231 7.73 15.70 7.42
C GLU A 231 7.43 16.54 8.67
N VAL A 232 8.23 16.34 9.71
CA VAL A 232 8.15 17.13 10.93
C VAL A 232 8.72 18.52 10.66
N THR A 233 7.93 19.55 10.96
CA THR A 233 8.35 20.96 10.79
C THR A 233 8.78 21.59 12.10
N ALA A 234 8.06 21.30 13.18
CA ALA A 234 8.38 21.82 14.52
C ALA A 234 7.85 20.86 15.60
N THR A 235 8.50 20.88 16.77
CA THR A 235 8.09 20.10 17.94
C THR A 235 8.10 20.99 19.17
N ASP A 236 7.14 20.76 20.05
CA ASP A 236 7.10 21.33 21.40
C ASP A 236 7.03 20.16 22.41
N PRO A 237 8.17 19.75 22.98
CA PRO A 237 8.21 18.64 23.93
C PRO A 237 7.49 18.95 25.25
N ASP A 238 7.41 20.22 25.66
CA ASP A 238 6.78 20.64 26.92
C ASP A 238 5.26 20.49 26.84
N LEU A 239 4.69 20.78 25.67
CA LEU A 239 3.26 20.57 25.39
C LEU A 239 2.96 19.21 24.80
N GLY A 240 3.98 18.41 24.43
CA GLY A 240 3.80 17.13 23.77
C GLY A 240 3.21 17.24 22.35
N LEU A 241 3.48 18.35 21.65
CA LEU A 241 2.88 18.67 20.35
C LEU A 241 3.92 18.65 19.22
N VAL A 242 3.45 18.37 18.01
CA VAL A 242 4.26 18.39 16.79
C VAL A 242 3.46 18.97 15.62
N LEU A 243 4.14 19.79 14.80
CA LEU A 243 3.65 20.26 13.51
C LEU A 243 4.24 19.42 12.39
N ILE A 244 3.37 18.98 11.49
CA ILE A 244 3.71 18.13 10.35
C ILE A 244 3.30 18.86 9.07
N THR A 245 4.23 18.97 8.12
CA THR A 245 3.97 19.54 6.79
C THR A 245 3.89 18.43 5.75
N PRO A 246 2.82 18.35 4.94
CA PRO A 246 2.78 17.45 3.79
C PRO A 246 3.82 17.85 2.75
N LYS A 247 4.48 16.87 2.11
CA LYS A 247 5.45 17.14 1.03
C LYS A 247 4.80 17.76 -0.20
N ASP A 248 3.59 17.30 -0.53
CA ASP A 248 2.76 17.91 -1.55
C ASP A 248 1.67 18.74 -0.86
N PRO A 249 1.46 20.01 -1.24
CA PRO A 249 0.46 20.87 -0.61
C PRO A 249 -0.94 20.23 -0.64
N LEU A 250 -1.59 20.17 0.52
CA LEU A 250 -2.96 19.69 0.64
C LEU A 250 -3.92 20.91 0.69
N SER A 251 -5.18 20.67 0.36
CA SER A 251 -6.27 21.63 0.48
C SER A 251 -7.33 21.06 1.43
N PRO A 252 -7.16 21.23 2.75
CA PRO A 252 -8.10 20.70 3.73
C PRO A 252 -9.47 21.37 3.61
N ILE A 253 -10.54 20.59 3.80
CA ILE A 253 -11.93 21.06 3.77
C ILE A 253 -12.20 22.04 4.91
N ALA A 254 -11.55 21.85 6.06
CA ALA A 254 -11.69 22.68 7.25
C ALA A 254 -10.36 22.79 7.99
N ILE A 255 -10.17 23.94 8.67
CA ILE A 255 -8.99 24.26 9.45
C ILE A 255 -9.43 24.55 10.88
N GLY A 256 -8.69 24.00 11.85
CA GLY A 256 -8.86 24.31 13.25
C GLY A 256 -8.44 25.76 13.54
N ARG A 257 -9.23 26.42 14.36
CA ARG A 257 -8.95 27.78 14.86
C ARG A 257 -8.72 27.72 16.36
N PHE A 258 -7.64 28.31 16.81
CA PHE A 258 -7.36 28.44 18.24
C PHE A 258 -8.26 29.50 18.85
N SER A 259 -8.86 29.18 20.01
CA SER A 259 -9.58 30.14 20.82
C SER A 259 -8.59 31.18 21.40
N THR A 260 -9.01 32.41 21.42
CA THR A 260 -8.25 33.49 22.09
C THR A 260 -8.55 33.55 23.60
N LEU A 261 -9.55 32.85 24.05
CA LEU A 261 -9.95 32.76 25.46
C LEU A 261 -9.75 31.32 25.96
N PRO A 262 -9.20 31.14 27.14
CA PRO A 262 -9.11 29.82 27.77
C PRO A 262 -10.52 29.29 28.06
N ALA A 263 -10.69 27.98 27.92
CA ALA A 263 -11.91 27.32 28.34
C ALA A 263 -12.08 27.40 29.88
N ARG A 264 -13.31 27.46 30.35
CA ARG A 264 -13.63 27.63 31.78
C ARG A 264 -14.05 26.29 32.40
N VAL A 265 -13.77 26.14 33.67
CA VAL A 265 -14.29 24.99 34.44
C VAL A 265 -15.83 24.99 34.36
N GLY A 266 -16.40 23.83 34.00
CA GLY A 266 -17.83 23.64 33.77
C GLY A 266 -18.27 23.93 32.33
N GLU A 267 -17.39 24.37 31.43
CA GLU A 267 -17.72 24.59 30.01
C GLU A 267 -17.91 23.26 29.30
N ASP A 268 -18.97 23.15 28.52
CA ASP A 268 -19.24 21.98 27.68
C ASP A 268 -18.29 21.97 26.48
N ILE A 269 -17.74 20.83 26.17
CA ILE A 269 -16.80 20.61 25.06
C ILE A 269 -17.20 19.40 24.21
N ILE A 270 -16.71 19.38 22.99
CA ILE A 270 -16.77 18.22 22.10
C ILE A 270 -15.35 17.87 21.69
N VAL A 271 -14.94 16.63 21.93
CA VAL A 271 -13.68 16.07 21.45
C VAL A 271 -13.96 15.30 20.16
N ALA A 272 -13.25 15.69 19.11
CA ALA A 272 -13.31 15.03 17.81
C ALA A 272 -11.98 14.30 17.53
N GLY A 273 -12.06 13.08 17.05
CA GLY A 273 -10.87 12.32 16.69
C GLY A 273 -11.19 10.94 16.11
N TYR A 274 -10.19 10.30 15.54
CA TYR A 274 -10.33 8.93 15.06
C TYR A 274 -10.08 7.97 16.23
N SER A 275 -11.13 7.31 16.68
CA SER A 275 -11.06 6.32 17.76
C SER A 275 -10.56 4.98 17.22
N PHE A 276 -9.91 4.18 18.09
CA PHE A 276 -9.39 2.84 17.76
C PHE A 276 -8.37 2.83 16.61
N GLU A 277 -7.51 3.83 16.58
CA GLU A 277 -6.39 3.99 15.66
C GLU A 277 -6.77 3.86 14.19
N VAL A 278 -6.84 2.86 13.52
CA VAL A 278 -7.09 2.75 12.07
C VAL A 278 -8.41 2.07 11.73
N VAL A 279 -9.14 1.66 12.75
CA VAL A 279 -10.36 0.84 12.57
C VAL A 279 -11.55 1.66 12.08
N LEU A 280 -11.69 2.91 12.55
CA LEU A 280 -12.76 3.78 12.10
C LEU A 280 -12.28 4.76 11.03
N GLU A 281 -12.93 4.73 9.86
CA GLU A 281 -12.63 5.65 8.73
C GLU A 281 -13.27 7.04 8.91
N THR A 282 -14.07 7.24 9.95
CA THR A 282 -14.74 8.53 10.27
C THR A 282 -14.40 8.97 11.68
N PRO A 283 -14.19 10.28 11.92
CA PRO A 283 -13.96 10.77 13.27
C PRO A 283 -15.18 10.53 14.15
N SER A 284 -14.95 10.12 15.38
CA SER A 284 -15.95 10.07 16.44
C SER A 284 -16.01 11.41 17.18
N LEU A 285 -17.19 11.76 17.66
CA LEU A 285 -17.43 12.93 18.51
C LEU A 285 -17.83 12.45 19.88
N THR A 286 -17.14 12.94 20.90
CA THR A 286 -17.44 12.64 22.32
C THR A 286 -17.68 13.94 23.04
N SER A 287 -18.83 14.05 23.70
CA SER A 287 -19.16 15.21 24.53
C SER A 287 -18.52 15.10 25.92
N GLY A 288 -18.29 16.23 26.55
CA GLY A 288 -17.74 16.30 27.89
C GLY A 288 -17.72 17.72 28.42
N ASN A 289 -17.06 17.92 29.53
CA ASN A 289 -16.88 19.25 30.13
C ASN A 289 -15.48 19.43 30.73
N VAL A 290 -15.08 20.67 30.89
CA VAL A 290 -13.85 21.05 31.61
C VAL A 290 -14.09 20.90 33.08
N THR A 291 -13.31 20.04 33.74
CA THR A 291 -13.45 19.75 35.19
C THR A 291 -12.45 20.49 36.05
N ASP A 292 -11.32 20.89 35.48
CA ASP A 292 -10.27 21.61 36.23
C ASP A 292 -9.47 22.49 35.25
N ASP A 293 -8.93 23.61 35.71
CA ASP A 293 -8.09 24.52 34.96
C ASP A 293 -6.59 24.19 35.04
N SER A 294 -6.27 23.03 35.59
CA SER A 294 -4.91 22.52 35.73
C SER A 294 -4.82 21.03 35.34
N GLY A 295 -3.64 20.59 34.91
CA GLY A 295 -3.30 19.20 34.70
C GLY A 295 -3.24 18.37 35.98
N LEU A 296 -2.96 17.07 35.87
CA LEU A 296 -2.95 16.15 37.00
C LEU A 296 -1.84 16.44 38.02
N SER A 297 -0.72 17.05 37.60
CA SER A 297 0.41 17.43 38.47
C SER A 297 0.43 18.94 38.76
N GLY A 298 -0.66 19.65 38.42
CA GLY A 298 -0.78 21.09 38.68
C GLY A 298 -0.24 21.98 37.51
N GLU A 299 -0.07 21.42 36.34
CA GLU A 299 0.37 22.16 35.15
C GLU A 299 -0.72 23.16 34.73
N THR A 300 -0.38 24.44 34.68
CA THR A 300 -1.30 25.53 34.27
C THR A 300 -1.50 25.67 32.78
N THR A 301 -0.73 24.91 31.98
CA THR A 301 -0.85 24.85 30.51
C THR A 301 -1.82 23.79 30.03
N LEU A 302 -2.34 22.95 30.93
CA LEU A 302 -3.25 21.84 30.63
C LEU A 302 -4.58 22.04 31.33
N LEU A 303 -5.66 21.58 30.69
CA LEU A 303 -6.98 21.51 31.29
C LEU A 303 -7.34 20.04 31.53
N ARG A 304 -8.13 19.78 32.56
CA ARG A 304 -8.67 18.45 32.82
C ARG A 304 -10.09 18.36 32.28
N LEU A 305 -10.36 17.27 31.57
CA LEU A 305 -11.64 17.03 30.91
C LEU A 305 -12.29 15.76 31.45
N THR A 306 -13.62 15.74 31.52
CA THR A 306 -14.41 14.52 31.69
C THR A 306 -15.22 14.32 30.42
N LEU A 307 -15.17 13.10 29.84
CA LEU A 307 -15.88 12.73 28.61
C LEU A 307 -17.02 11.75 28.96
N HIS A 308 -18.13 11.84 28.23
CA HIS A 308 -19.35 11.05 28.45
C HIS A 308 -19.72 10.21 27.23
#